data_a3a0578c4a6bf8d7d526b46d1c03f207
#
_entry.id   a3a0578c4a6bf8d7d526b46d1c03f207
#
_cell.length_a   1.000
_cell.length_b   1.000
_cell.length_c   1.000
_cell.angle_alpha   90.00
_cell.angle_beta   90.00
_cell.angle_gamma   90.00
#
_symmetry.space_group_name_H-M   'P 1'
#
loop_
_entity.id
_entity.type
_entity.pdbx_description
1 polymer ?
#
loop_
_entity_poly.entity_id
_entity_poly.type
_entity_poly.pdbx_seq_one_letter_code
_entity_poly.pdbx_strand_id
1 'polypeptide(L)'
;MNIKSEKGITGIDITLSVILIAIFISILITLSYNIQNNTKQANRNAQALNYAIETIEKVKSLNFSDLPAVGTNKITGLDDGYIKNNQGEDTPYYRTITVEDYTELEGKSDEKAEILKRVTVEISYKYQNKDKTITLSTIKTDQ
;
A
#
# COMPACT_ATOMS: atom_id res chain seq x y z
N MET A 1 65.74 -32.92 15.48
CA MET A 1 65.15 -31.66 15.94
C MET A 1 64.35 -31.09 14.75
N ASN A 2 63.04 -31.28 14.75
CA ASN A 2 62.18 -30.92 13.61
C ASN A 2 61.72 -29.47 13.79
N ILE A 3 62.38 -28.53 13.09
CA ILE A 3 61.97 -27.14 13.05
C ILE A 3 60.67 -27.08 12.18
N LYS A 4 59.52 -27.04 12.82
CA LYS A 4 58.28 -26.68 12.18
C LYS A 4 58.46 -25.26 11.62
N SER A 5 58.47 -25.14 10.30
CA SER A 5 58.41 -23.88 9.57
C SER A 5 57.13 -23.19 9.98
N GLU A 6 57.17 -22.25 10.91
CA GLU A 6 56.09 -21.29 11.13
C GLU A 6 56.00 -20.43 9.85
N LYS A 7 54.98 -20.69 9.02
CA LYS A 7 54.66 -19.81 7.90
C LYS A 7 54.15 -18.49 8.51
N GLY A 8 55.02 -17.50 8.56
CA GLY A 8 54.65 -16.16 8.96
C GLY A 8 53.56 -15.63 8.03
N ILE A 9 52.57 -14.93 8.61
CA ILE A 9 51.55 -14.23 7.86
C ILE A 9 52.22 -13.21 6.95
N THR A 10 52.04 -13.34 5.64
CA THR A 10 52.61 -12.41 4.68
C THR A 10 51.79 -11.12 4.60
N GLY A 11 52.43 -10.00 4.23
CA GLY A 11 51.73 -8.74 4.04
C GLY A 11 50.55 -8.84 3.02
N ILE A 12 50.67 -9.79 2.08
CA ILE A 12 49.62 -10.09 1.09
C ILE A 12 48.41 -10.72 1.75
N ASP A 13 48.58 -11.62 2.73
CA ASP A 13 47.46 -12.26 3.45
C ASP A 13 46.65 -11.24 4.27
N ILE A 14 47.36 -10.25 4.85
CA ILE A 14 46.70 -9.16 5.60
C ILE A 14 45.91 -8.27 4.66
N THR A 15 46.49 -7.85 3.53
CA THR A 15 45.79 -7.00 2.56
C THR A 15 44.57 -7.68 1.96
N LEU A 16 44.68 -8.96 1.60
CA LEU A 16 43.56 -9.75 1.10
C LEU A 16 42.44 -9.87 2.14
N SER A 17 42.79 -10.13 3.37
CA SER A 17 41.79 -10.22 4.48
C SER A 17 41.05 -8.91 4.70
N VAL A 18 41.74 -7.77 4.65
CA VAL A 18 41.13 -6.44 4.77
C VAL A 18 40.16 -6.16 3.62
N ILE A 19 40.53 -6.50 2.39
CA ILE A 19 39.67 -6.35 1.21
C ILE A 19 38.39 -7.20 1.36
N LEU A 20 38.53 -8.47 1.76
CA LEU A 20 37.37 -9.35 1.95
C LEU A 20 36.43 -8.83 3.04
N ILE A 21 36.98 -8.34 4.17
CA ILE A 21 36.19 -7.74 5.24
C ILE A 21 35.45 -6.49 4.72
N ALA A 22 36.11 -5.62 3.95
CA ALA A 22 35.50 -4.42 3.39
C ALA A 22 34.33 -4.75 2.44
N ILE A 23 34.50 -5.77 1.58
CA ILE A 23 33.41 -6.27 0.72
C ILE A 23 32.24 -6.78 1.55
N PHE A 24 32.53 -7.60 2.58
CA PHE A 24 31.48 -8.16 3.44
C PHE A 24 30.69 -7.09 4.17
N ILE A 25 31.37 -6.08 4.73
CA ILE A 25 30.73 -4.93 5.37
C ILE A 25 29.85 -4.17 4.38
N SER A 26 30.31 -3.95 3.14
CA SER A 26 29.55 -3.26 2.11
C SER A 26 28.23 -3.99 1.77
N ILE A 27 28.28 -5.33 1.69
CA ILE A 27 27.09 -6.16 1.47
C ILE A 27 26.11 -6.00 2.64
N LEU A 28 26.58 -6.05 3.89
CA LEU A 28 25.73 -5.91 5.08
C LEU A 28 25.03 -4.53 5.12
N ILE A 29 25.75 -3.46 4.80
CA ILE A 29 25.18 -2.10 4.72
C ILE A 29 24.08 -2.04 3.66
N THR A 30 24.33 -2.59 2.47
CA THR A 30 23.37 -2.61 1.37
C THR A 30 22.10 -3.40 1.75
N LEU A 31 22.26 -4.57 2.37
CA LEU A 31 21.14 -5.37 2.85
C LEU A 31 20.32 -4.63 3.92
N SER A 32 20.99 -4.01 4.87
CA SER A 32 20.34 -3.23 5.94
C SER A 32 19.53 -2.06 5.38
N TYR A 33 20.06 -1.35 4.39
CA TYR A 33 19.36 -0.27 3.71
C TYR A 33 18.11 -0.76 2.96
N ASN A 34 18.23 -1.88 2.23
CA ASN A 34 17.10 -2.48 1.52
C ASN A 34 15.99 -2.95 2.46
N ILE A 35 16.35 -3.57 3.59
CA ILE A 35 15.38 -3.99 4.61
C ILE A 35 14.62 -2.78 5.17
N GLN A 36 15.32 -1.70 5.52
CA GLN A 36 14.69 -0.50 6.05
C GLN A 36 13.71 0.13 5.04
N ASN A 37 14.08 0.21 3.77
CA ASN A 37 13.22 0.74 2.73
C ASN A 37 11.98 -0.13 2.52
N ASN A 38 12.14 -1.45 2.47
CA ASN A 38 11.03 -2.38 2.34
C ASN A 38 10.08 -2.30 3.54
N THR A 39 10.62 -2.19 4.76
CA THR A 39 9.81 -2.02 5.97
C THR A 39 9.01 -0.71 5.95
N LYS A 40 9.63 0.40 5.55
CA LYS A 40 8.93 1.68 5.40
C LYS A 40 7.82 1.60 4.36
N GLN A 41 8.06 0.94 3.22
CA GLN A 41 7.04 0.74 2.20
C GLN A 41 5.91 -0.15 2.71
N ALA A 42 6.22 -1.26 3.38
CA ALA A 42 5.23 -2.15 3.97
C ALA A 42 4.32 -1.42 4.99
N ASN A 43 4.92 -0.60 5.86
CA ASN A 43 4.16 0.19 6.81
C ASN A 43 3.22 1.21 6.13
N ARG A 44 3.68 1.88 5.07
CA ARG A 44 2.82 2.79 4.29
C ARG A 44 1.70 2.05 3.57
N ASN A 45 1.98 0.88 3.00
CA ASN A 45 0.94 0.03 2.40
C ASN A 45 -0.11 -0.38 3.45
N ALA A 46 0.32 -0.79 4.64
CA ALA A 46 -0.58 -1.16 5.71
C ALA A 46 -1.47 0.00 6.16
N GLN A 47 -0.92 1.21 6.28
CA GLN A 47 -1.70 2.40 6.60
C GLN A 47 -2.72 2.74 5.50
N ALA A 48 -2.31 2.70 4.22
CA ALA A 48 -3.21 2.92 3.09
C ALA A 48 -4.34 1.89 3.06
N LEU A 49 -4.02 0.61 3.32
CA LEU A 49 -5.01 -0.47 3.41
C LEU A 49 -6.00 -0.22 4.57
N ASN A 50 -5.52 0.20 5.74
CA ASN A 50 -6.39 0.52 6.88
C ASN A 50 -7.37 1.66 6.54
N TYR A 51 -6.91 2.72 5.86
CA TYR A 51 -7.79 3.79 5.40
C TYR A 51 -8.81 3.32 4.36
N ALA A 52 -8.41 2.42 3.47
CA ALA A 52 -9.33 1.82 2.51
C ALA A 52 -10.40 0.97 3.21
N ILE A 53 -10.01 0.13 4.18
CA ILE A 53 -10.93 -0.69 4.97
C ILE A 53 -11.89 0.20 5.77
N GLU A 54 -11.39 1.20 6.48
CA GLU A 54 -12.22 2.14 7.24
C GLU A 54 -13.26 2.83 6.34
N THR A 55 -12.83 3.24 5.14
CA THR A 55 -13.73 3.87 4.16
C THR A 55 -14.79 2.89 3.67
N ILE A 56 -14.43 1.64 3.35
CA ILE A 56 -15.37 0.59 2.94
C ILE A 56 -16.37 0.26 4.06
N GLU A 57 -15.93 0.21 5.31
CA GLU A 57 -16.82 -0.03 6.46
C GLU A 57 -17.82 1.12 6.63
N LYS A 58 -17.39 2.37 6.48
CA LYS A 58 -18.29 3.52 6.46
C LYS A 58 -19.30 3.43 5.32
N VAL A 59 -18.85 3.07 4.10
CA VAL A 59 -19.76 2.86 2.95
C VAL A 59 -20.78 1.75 3.25
N LYS A 60 -20.34 0.65 3.85
CA LYS A 60 -21.25 -0.45 4.23
C LYS A 60 -22.30 -0.03 5.26
N SER A 61 -21.98 0.90 6.14
CA SER A 61 -22.92 1.40 7.18
C SER A 61 -23.97 2.39 6.65
N LEU A 62 -23.75 3.00 5.46
CA LEU A 62 -24.73 3.90 4.84
C LEU A 62 -25.93 3.12 4.30
N ASN A 63 -27.10 3.75 4.18
CA ASN A 63 -28.22 3.18 3.45
C ASN A 63 -27.94 3.21 1.94
N PHE A 64 -28.61 2.34 1.18
CA PHE A 64 -28.47 2.32 -0.28
C PHE A 64 -28.88 3.65 -0.92
N SER A 65 -29.94 4.27 -0.40
CA SER A 65 -30.44 5.58 -0.82
C SER A 65 -29.46 6.73 -0.61
N ASP A 66 -28.52 6.59 0.34
CA ASP A 66 -27.52 7.62 0.66
C ASP A 66 -26.30 7.52 -0.27
N LEU A 67 -26.22 6.45 -1.08
CA LEU A 67 -25.20 6.34 -2.11
C LEU A 67 -25.56 7.24 -3.30
N PRO A 68 -24.59 8.00 -3.82
CA PRO A 68 -24.81 8.89 -4.95
C PRO A 68 -25.26 8.11 -6.20
N ALA A 69 -25.87 8.84 -7.12
CA ALA A 69 -26.10 8.33 -8.46
C ALA A 69 -24.77 8.00 -9.14
N VAL A 70 -24.80 7.01 -10.01
CA VAL A 70 -23.65 6.55 -10.78
C VAL A 70 -22.94 7.72 -11.45
N GLY A 71 -21.61 7.70 -11.42
CA GLY A 71 -20.76 8.76 -11.98
C GLY A 71 -20.57 9.98 -11.10
N THR A 72 -21.15 10.03 -9.89
CA THR A 72 -20.86 11.09 -8.92
C THR A 72 -19.96 10.54 -7.80
N ASN A 73 -18.82 11.19 -7.60
CA ASN A 73 -17.79 10.76 -6.64
C ASN A 73 -18.00 11.33 -5.21
N LYS A 74 -19.21 11.80 -4.87
CA LYS A 74 -19.47 12.44 -3.59
C LYS A 74 -20.43 11.62 -2.75
N ILE A 75 -19.91 10.93 -1.76
CA ILE A 75 -20.70 10.31 -0.69
C ILE A 75 -20.67 11.28 0.50
N THR A 76 -21.84 11.63 1.04
CA THR A 76 -21.94 12.55 2.19
C THR A 76 -21.04 12.10 3.34
N GLY A 77 -20.08 12.95 3.72
CA GLY A 77 -19.10 12.68 4.78
C GLY A 77 -17.90 11.81 4.37
N LEU A 78 -17.78 11.46 3.08
CA LEU A 78 -16.67 10.68 2.53
C LEU A 78 -16.20 11.31 1.21
N ASP A 79 -15.70 12.55 1.27
CA ASP A 79 -15.26 13.27 0.08
C ASP A 79 -13.92 12.72 -0.44
N ASP A 80 -13.74 12.83 -1.77
CA ASP A 80 -12.42 12.67 -2.38
C ASP A 80 -11.46 13.73 -1.83
N GLY A 81 -10.23 13.34 -1.56
CA GLY A 81 -9.26 14.27 -1.05
C GLY A 81 -8.22 13.64 -0.12
N TYR A 82 -7.37 14.50 0.42
CA TYR A 82 -6.40 14.06 1.42
C TYR A 82 -7.09 13.62 2.70
N ILE A 83 -6.67 12.45 3.19
CA ILE A 83 -7.18 11.93 4.46
C ILE A 83 -6.56 12.75 5.59
N LYS A 84 -7.41 13.19 6.53
CA LYS A 84 -6.98 14.01 7.67
C LYS A 84 -6.63 13.14 8.87
N ASN A 85 -5.60 13.55 9.61
CA ASN A 85 -5.27 12.95 10.90
C ASN A 85 -6.24 13.47 12.00
N ASN A 86 -6.07 12.98 13.22
CA ASN A 86 -6.89 13.37 14.37
C ASN A 86 -6.75 14.86 14.75
N GLN A 87 -5.73 15.56 14.25
CA GLN A 87 -5.52 16.98 14.43
C GLN A 87 -6.13 17.83 13.29
N GLY A 88 -6.74 17.18 12.29
CA GLY A 88 -7.33 17.83 11.12
C GLY A 88 -6.33 18.19 10.03
N GLU A 89 -5.07 17.76 10.12
CA GLU A 89 -4.03 17.99 9.13
C GLU A 89 -4.07 16.92 8.04
N ASP A 90 -3.72 17.33 6.82
CA ASP A 90 -3.67 16.42 5.67
C ASP A 90 -2.55 15.39 5.84
N THR A 91 -2.90 14.13 5.66
CA THR A 91 -1.93 13.04 5.59
C THR A 91 -1.40 12.90 4.15
N PRO A 92 -0.32 12.15 3.92
CA PRO A 92 0.18 11.91 2.56
C PRO A 92 -0.68 10.94 1.73
N TYR A 93 -1.87 10.58 2.21
CA TYR A 93 -2.78 9.64 1.56
C TYR A 93 -3.97 10.38 0.96
N TYR A 94 -4.20 10.14 -0.34
CA TYR A 94 -5.32 10.70 -1.09
C TYR A 94 -6.35 9.62 -1.33
N ARG A 95 -7.61 9.90 -1.03
CA ARG A 95 -8.74 8.99 -1.23
C ARG A 95 -9.54 9.40 -2.44
N THR A 96 -9.89 8.42 -3.27
CA THR A 96 -10.86 8.54 -4.35
C THR A 96 -11.93 7.47 -4.16
N ILE A 97 -13.20 7.85 -4.31
CA ILE A 97 -14.34 6.92 -4.22
C ILE A 97 -15.11 6.97 -5.53
N THR A 98 -15.34 5.82 -6.13
CA THR A 98 -16.11 5.69 -7.36
C THR A 98 -17.32 4.79 -7.12
N VAL A 99 -18.50 5.25 -7.55
CA VAL A 99 -19.74 4.48 -7.49
C VAL A 99 -20.18 4.15 -8.90
N GLU A 100 -20.36 2.87 -9.18
CA GLU A 100 -20.75 2.34 -10.50
C GLU A 100 -21.95 1.42 -10.34
N ASP A 101 -22.81 1.34 -11.38
CA ASP A 101 -23.82 0.30 -11.44
C ASP A 101 -23.14 -1.06 -11.62
N TYR A 102 -23.61 -2.03 -10.85
CA TYR A 102 -23.09 -3.38 -10.97
C TYR A 102 -23.94 -4.20 -11.94
N THR A 103 -23.49 -4.27 -13.20
CA THR A 103 -24.21 -4.92 -14.31
C THR A 103 -23.76 -6.35 -14.60
N GLU A 104 -23.01 -7.00 -13.72
CA GLU A 104 -22.39 -8.33 -13.97
C GLU A 104 -23.39 -9.51 -14.04
N LEU A 105 -24.67 -9.23 -14.07
CA LEU A 105 -25.70 -10.24 -14.39
C LEU A 105 -25.97 -10.22 -15.91
N GLU A 106 -24.97 -10.51 -16.72
CA GLU A 106 -25.19 -10.83 -18.14
C GLU A 106 -26.25 -11.95 -18.24
N GLY A 107 -27.43 -11.62 -18.70
CA GLY A 107 -28.52 -12.56 -19.00
C GLY A 107 -29.79 -12.46 -18.15
N LYS A 108 -29.92 -11.49 -17.24
CA LYS A 108 -31.20 -11.23 -16.54
C LYS A 108 -31.62 -9.78 -16.72
N SER A 109 -32.86 -9.64 -17.16
CA SER A 109 -33.58 -8.42 -17.52
C SER A 109 -33.22 -7.15 -16.70
N ASP A 110 -33.22 -6.02 -17.40
CA ASP A 110 -32.87 -4.66 -16.97
C ASP A 110 -33.48 -4.17 -15.64
N GLU A 111 -34.50 -4.83 -15.11
CA GLU A 111 -35.15 -4.48 -13.85
C GLU A 111 -34.33 -4.73 -12.58
N LYS A 112 -33.24 -5.51 -12.63
CA LYS A 112 -32.38 -5.78 -11.46
C LYS A 112 -31.06 -4.99 -11.44
N ALA A 113 -30.72 -4.30 -12.49
CA ALA A 113 -29.50 -3.51 -12.60
C ALA A 113 -29.51 -2.28 -11.67
N GLU A 114 -30.69 -1.74 -11.36
CA GLU A 114 -30.84 -0.59 -10.45
C GLU A 114 -30.65 -0.90 -8.97
N ILE A 115 -30.59 -2.19 -8.60
CA ILE A 115 -30.59 -2.67 -7.21
C ILE A 115 -29.17 -2.90 -6.66
N LEU A 116 -28.16 -2.86 -7.52
CA LEU A 116 -26.79 -3.17 -7.14
C LEU A 116 -25.85 -2.03 -7.53
N LYS A 117 -25.08 -1.54 -6.56
CA LYS A 117 -24.02 -0.56 -6.79
C LYS A 117 -22.69 -1.13 -6.36
N ARG A 118 -21.67 -0.98 -7.20
CA ARG A 118 -20.28 -1.23 -6.84
C ARG A 118 -19.67 0.08 -6.35
N VAL A 119 -19.12 0.06 -5.14
CA VAL A 119 -18.34 1.17 -4.61
C VAL A 119 -16.88 0.76 -4.56
N THR A 120 -16.06 1.49 -5.30
CA THR A 120 -14.60 1.30 -5.35
C THR A 120 -13.91 2.43 -4.59
N VAL A 121 -13.04 2.07 -3.67
CA VAL A 121 -12.23 3.00 -2.88
C VAL A 121 -10.78 2.83 -3.27
N GLU A 122 -10.16 3.91 -3.69
CA GLU A 122 -8.72 3.96 -4.01
C GLU A 122 -8.01 4.87 -3.03
N ILE A 123 -6.95 4.37 -2.41
CA ILE A 123 -6.05 5.15 -1.57
C ILE A 123 -4.70 5.22 -2.27
N SER A 124 -4.33 6.42 -2.68
CA SER A 124 -3.06 6.69 -3.34
C SER A 124 -2.10 7.45 -2.43
N TYR A 125 -0.80 7.18 -2.56
CA TYR A 125 0.27 7.88 -1.84
C TYR A 125 1.58 7.81 -2.62
N LYS A 126 2.51 8.73 -2.32
CA LYS A 126 3.84 8.74 -2.93
C LYS A 126 4.87 8.04 -2.04
N TYR A 127 5.66 7.15 -2.65
CA TYR A 127 6.82 6.54 -2.02
C TYR A 127 8.00 6.52 -2.99
N GLN A 128 9.12 7.15 -2.62
CA GLN A 128 10.32 7.28 -3.47
C GLN A 128 10.01 7.80 -4.88
N ASN A 129 9.22 8.88 -4.97
CA ASN A 129 8.73 9.50 -6.22
C ASN A 129 7.91 8.57 -7.14
N LYS A 130 7.44 7.42 -6.63
CA LYS A 130 6.52 6.53 -7.33
C LYS A 130 5.15 6.60 -6.70
N ASP A 131 4.13 6.72 -7.52
CA ASP A 131 2.77 6.62 -7.06
C ASP A 131 2.42 5.16 -6.74
N LYS A 132 1.78 4.96 -5.61
CA LYS A 132 1.28 3.68 -5.11
C LYS A 132 -0.20 3.83 -4.85
N THR A 133 -0.99 2.84 -5.26
CA THR A 133 -2.43 2.82 -5.08
C THR A 133 -2.85 1.49 -4.48
N ILE A 134 -3.78 1.55 -3.53
CA ILE A 134 -4.49 0.39 -2.99
C ILE A 134 -5.95 0.58 -3.32
N THR A 135 -6.56 -0.42 -3.95
CA THR A 135 -7.94 -0.40 -4.38
C THR A 135 -8.72 -1.49 -3.66
N LEU A 136 -9.84 -1.12 -3.05
CA LEU A 136 -10.83 -2.04 -2.49
C LEU A 136 -12.18 -1.72 -3.08
N SER A 137 -13.01 -2.77 -3.29
CA SER A 137 -14.38 -2.59 -3.76
C SER A 137 -15.36 -3.39 -2.93
N THR A 138 -16.58 -2.89 -2.82
CA THR A 138 -17.71 -3.57 -2.21
C THR A 138 -18.95 -3.42 -3.08
N ILE A 139 -19.88 -4.37 -2.98
CA ILE A 139 -21.17 -4.29 -3.65
C ILE A 139 -22.20 -4.02 -2.57
N LYS A 140 -23.12 -3.11 -2.85
CA LYS A 140 -24.26 -2.79 -2.00
C LYS A 140 -25.54 -3.06 -2.73
N THR A 141 -26.49 -3.69 -2.02
CA THR A 141 -27.82 -4.04 -2.52
C THR A 141 -28.86 -3.17 -1.83
N ASP A 142 -29.93 -2.85 -2.55
CA ASP A 142 -31.14 -2.33 -1.95
C ASP A 142 -31.93 -3.51 -1.33
N GLN A 143 -31.95 -3.60 -0.01
CA GLN A 143 -32.70 -4.60 0.74
C GLN A 143 -33.94 -3.99 1.40
#